data_381b344146f47bb7a99df1cef32cd8b8
#
_entry.id   381b344146f47bb7a99df1cef32cd8b8
#
_cell.length_a   1.000
_cell.length_b   1.000
_cell.length_c   1.000
_cell.angle_alpha   90.00
_cell.angle_beta   90.00
_cell.angle_gamma   90.00
#
_symmetry.space_group_name_H-M   'P 1'
#
loop_
_entity.id
_entity.type
_entity.pdbx_description
1 polymer ?
#
loop_
_entity_poly.entity_id
_entity_poly.type
_entity_poly.pdbx_seq_one_letter_code
_entity_poly.pdbx_strand_id
1 'polypeptide(L)'
;SLDVYLNETTRHADVILPAPSTLTRTHYDISFTALACRNVARFSPPSLPAAEGERAQSQTLLRLAAVAIGNGMSAETLDDLVAAELARQLVADTQSRVAGRAPEELLAAAEPLRLEDRLLDMMLRAGPYGDGLGSFPDGLNLRMLEAHPHGIDLGPLQPRLPEVLRTPSGRVELAPAQLLADVPRLVEALRRPSNGLRLVGRRDLRSNNSWMHNIEPMVKGRNRCTLQVNPADADRLGLVHGAPARVQSAAGSVEAETEVTDAIRAGVVSLPHGWGHDRPDTRIGIARAHAGVNSNLLTDEVPIDPLSGTAVLNGIPVTVVPA
;
A
#
# COMPACT_ATOMS: atom_id res chain seq x y z
N SER A 1 -13.23 -7.41 11.16
CA SER A 1 -12.17 -6.53 10.67
C SER A 1 -10.92 -6.63 11.52
N LEU A 2 -9.73 -6.50 10.92
CA LEU A 2 -8.45 -6.41 11.60
C LEU A 2 -7.93 -4.97 11.42
N ASP A 3 -8.00 -4.16 12.47
CA ASP A 3 -7.66 -2.73 12.40
C ASP A 3 -7.30 -2.17 13.79
N VAL A 4 -6.71 -0.98 13.83
CA VAL A 4 -6.31 -0.27 15.06
C VAL A 4 -7.37 0.71 15.56
N TYR A 5 -8.34 1.09 14.70
CA TYR A 5 -9.40 2.06 15.03
C TYR A 5 -10.79 1.57 14.67
N LEU A 6 -11.80 2.08 15.40
CA LEU A 6 -13.16 2.13 14.90
C LEU A 6 -13.29 3.34 13.97
N ASN A 7 -13.11 3.11 12.67
CA ASN A 7 -13.11 4.09 11.60
C ASN A 7 -14.28 3.90 10.62
N GLU A 8 -14.27 4.61 9.51
CA GLU A 8 -15.34 4.60 8.50
C GLU A 8 -15.57 3.23 7.86
N THR A 9 -14.55 2.37 7.84
CA THR A 9 -14.65 0.99 7.33
C THR A 9 -15.07 0.03 8.43
N THR A 10 -14.36 0.05 9.55
CA THR A 10 -14.57 -0.95 10.63
C THR A 10 -15.89 -0.78 11.37
N ARG A 11 -16.54 0.39 11.28
CA ARG A 11 -17.90 0.59 11.80
C ARG A 11 -18.95 -0.37 11.21
N HIS A 12 -18.66 -0.98 10.07
CA HIS A 12 -19.52 -1.97 9.42
C HIS A 12 -19.22 -3.41 9.85
N ALA A 13 -18.19 -3.62 10.67
CA ALA A 13 -17.83 -4.94 11.17
C ALA A 13 -18.55 -5.26 12.47
N ASP A 14 -19.02 -6.50 12.63
CA ASP A 14 -19.60 -7.01 13.89
C ASP A 14 -18.52 -7.26 14.92
N VAL A 15 -17.29 -7.60 14.48
CA VAL A 15 -16.14 -7.85 15.35
C VAL A 15 -14.91 -7.15 14.80
N ILE A 16 -14.22 -6.38 15.64
CA ILE A 16 -12.94 -5.75 15.32
C ILE A 16 -11.86 -6.41 16.16
N LEU A 17 -10.88 -6.99 15.50
CA LEU A 17 -9.67 -7.54 16.14
C LEU A 17 -8.56 -6.48 16.07
N PRO A 18 -8.04 -6.01 17.22
CA PRO A 18 -7.02 -4.98 17.21
C PRO A 18 -5.70 -5.50 16.62
N ALA A 19 -5.15 -4.78 15.67
CA ALA A 19 -3.80 -5.01 15.17
C ALA A 19 -2.76 -4.49 16.18
N PRO A 20 -1.61 -5.15 16.33
CA PRO A 20 -0.56 -4.70 17.23
C PRO A 20 0.10 -3.41 16.73
N SER A 21 0.76 -2.71 17.64
CA SER A 21 1.64 -1.59 17.28
C SER A 21 2.77 -2.06 16.37
N THR A 22 3.17 -1.22 15.42
CA THR A 22 4.36 -1.51 14.60
C THR A 22 5.65 -1.58 15.42
N LEU A 23 5.67 -1.01 16.63
CA LEU A 23 6.82 -1.03 17.53
C LEU A 23 6.95 -2.32 18.33
N THR A 24 5.88 -3.13 18.40
CA THR A 24 5.86 -4.39 19.19
C THR A 24 6.05 -5.63 18.33
N ARG A 25 6.39 -5.48 17.04
CA ARG A 25 6.60 -6.58 16.10
C ARG A 25 7.89 -6.41 15.30
N THR A 26 8.34 -7.50 14.70
CA THR A 26 9.45 -7.52 13.76
C THR A 26 9.08 -6.84 12.45
N HIS A 27 10.07 -6.32 11.74
CA HIS A 27 9.89 -5.76 10.40
C HIS A 27 11.11 -6.05 9.53
N TYR A 28 10.82 -6.52 8.31
CA TYR A 28 11.80 -6.63 7.22
C TYR A 28 11.25 -5.90 5.99
N ASP A 29 11.95 -4.87 5.54
CA ASP A 29 11.48 -4.04 4.43
C ASP A 29 11.81 -4.66 3.08
N ILE A 30 10.76 -5.05 2.35
CA ILE A 30 10.86 -5.57 0.96
C ILE A 30 10.05 -4.75 -0.04
N SER A 31 9.17 -3.85 0.43
CA SER A 31 8.15 -3.22 -0.41
C SER A 31 8.73 -2.25 -1.42
N PHE A 32 9.81 -1.55 -1.09
CA PHE A 32 10.38 -0.48 -1.90
C PHE A 32 11.83 -0.72 -2.30
N THR A 33 12.32 -1.94 -2.18
CA THR A 33 13.69 -2.30 -2.54
C THR A 33 14.01 -2.00 -4.01
N ALA A 34 13.01 -2.08 -4.91
CA ALA A 34 13.17 -1.71 -6.32
C ALA A 34 13.46 -0.21 -6.55
N LEU A 35 13.18 0.65 -5.56
CA LEU A 35 13.46 2.08 -5.60
C LEU A 35 14.77 2.46 -4.88
N ALA A 36 15.42 1.49 -4.25
CA ALA A 36 16.70 1.72 -3.58
C ALA A 36 17.82 1.94 -4.60
N CYS A 37 18.79 2.79 -4.26
CA CYS A 37 19.98 3.00 -5.10
C CYS A 37 21.07 1.93 -4.88
N ARG A 38 20.94 1.10 -3.86
CA ARG A 38 21.82 -0.03 -3.52
C ARG A 38 20.98 -1.20 -2.99
N ASN A 39 21.49 -2.42 -3.16
CA ASN A 39 20.91 -3.57 -2.49
C ASN A 39 21.24 -3.52 -0.99
N VAL A 40 20.24 -3.56 -0.14
CA VAL A 40 20.40 -3.56 1.31
C VAL A 40 19.46 -4.58 1.93
N ALA A 41 19.90 -5.22 3.00
CA ALA A 41 19.05 -6.07 3.84
C ALA A 41 19.01 -5.48 5.24
N ARG A 42 17.80 -5.20 5.75
CA ARG A 42 17.60 -4.60 7.06
C ARG A 42 16.45 -5.26 7.80
N PHE A 43 16.74 -5.73 8.98
CA PHE A 43 15.76 -6.29 9.92
C PHE A 43 15.64 -5.41 11.15
N SER A 44 14.43 -5.18 11.60
CA SER A 44 14.13 -4.43 12.82
C SER A 44 13.40 -5.35 13.79
N PRO A 45 14.01 -5.73 14.90
CA PRO A 45 13.30 -6.44 15.97
C PRO A 45 12.29 -5.50 16.64
N PRO A 46 11.37 -6.05 17.48
CA PRO A 46 10.47 -5.22 18.27
C PRO A 46 11.24 -4.20 19.10
N SER A 47 10.84 -2.93 19.07
CA SER A 47 11.42 -1.87 19.87
C SER A 47 10.80 -1.77 21.26
N LEU A 48 9.57 -2.28 21.42
CA LEU A 48 8.81 -2.34 22.66
C LEU A 48 8.30 -3.77 22.87
N PRO A 49 8.17 -4.22 24.12
CA PRO A 49 7.52 -5.48 24.40
C PRO A 49 6.04 -5.43 24.01
N ALA A 50 5.52 -6.54 23.51
CA ALA A 50 4.09 -6.68 23.25
C ALA A 50 3.32 -6.63 24.58
N ALA A 51 2.13 -5.99 24.56
CA ALA A 51 1.25 -5.99 25.73
C ALA A 51 0.64 -7.38 25.96
N GLU A 52 0.16 -7.64 27.17
CA GLU A 52 -0.53 -8.89 27.50
C GLU A 52 -1.74 -9.06 26.59
N GLY A 53 -1.84 -10.22 25.94
CA GLY A 53 -2.91 -10.54 24.99
C GLY A 53 -2.75 -9.93 23.60
N GLU A 54 -1.77 -9.07 23.37
CA GLU A 54 -1.41 -8.57 22.04
C GLU A 54 -0.87 -9.73 21.17
N ARG A 55 -1.33 -9.79 19.92
CA ARG A 55 -0.92 -10.85 18.98
C ARG A 55 -0.45 -10.23 17.69
N ALA A 56 0.62 -10.79 17.13
CA ALA A 56 1.05 -10.47 15.77
C ALA A 56 -0.09 -10.71 14.77
N GLN A 57 -0.11 -9.93 13.70
CA GLN A 57 -1.12 -10.08 12.63
C GLN A 57 -1.08 -11.48 12.00
N SER A 58 0.11 -12.04 11.79
CA SER A 58 0.34 -13.40 11.32
C SER A 58 -0.35 -14.45 12.21
N GLN A 59 -0.21 -14.34 13.53
CA GLN A 59 -0.89 -15.22 14.48
C GLN A 59 -2.42 -15.10 14.41
N THR A 60 -2.93 -13.88 14.30
CA THR A 60 -4.37 -13.64 14.18
C THR A 60 -4.90 -14.25 12.89
N LEU A 61 -4.21 -14.06 11.76
CA LEU A 61 -4.60 -14.60 10.46
C LEU A 61 -4.55 -16.14 10.46
N LEU A 62 -3.51 -16.75 11.04
CA LEU A 62 -3.42 -18.20 11.16
C LEU A 62 -4.54 -18.78 12.02
N ARG A 63 -4.90 -18.13 13.13
CA ARG A 63 -6.03 -18.55 13.96
C ARG A 63 -7.36 -18.47 13.21
N LEU A 64 -7.59 -17.39 12.47
CA LEU A 64 -8.78 -17.26 11.64
C LEU A 64 -8.82 -18.33 10.54
N ALA A 65 -7.69 -18.59 9.88
CA ALA A 65 -7.58 -19.65 8.88
C ALA A 65 -7.82 -21.04 9.49
N ALA A 66 -7.25 -21.34 10.66
CA ALA A 66 -7.49 -22.59 11.37
C ALA A 66 -8.98 -22.79 11.72
N VAL A 67 -9.66 -21.74 12.18
CA VAL A 67 -11.10 -21.77 12.42
C VAL A 67 -11.90 -22.04 11.14
N ALA A 68 -11.52 -21.37 10.04
CA ALA A 68 -12.17 -21.54 8.73
C ALA A 68 -11.99 -22.94 8.13
N ILE A 69 -10.81 -23.55 8.33
CA ILE A 69 -10.53 -24.92 7.90
C ILE A 69 -11.34 -25.92 8.75
N GLY A 70 -11.49 -25.65 10.05
CA GLY A 70 -12.21 -26.53 10.96
C GLY A 70 -11.42 -27.81 11.30
N ASN A 71 -12.14 -28.88 11.62
CA ASN A 71 -11.60 -30.23 11.89
C ASN A 71 -10.52 -30.27 12.99
N GLY A 72 -10.60 -29.38 14.00
CA GLY A 72 -9.60 -29.32 15.08
C GLY A 72 -8.24 -28.76 14.67
N MET A 73 -8.13 -28.12 13.52
CA MET A 73 -6.91 -27.44 13.07
C MET A 73 -6.48 -26.40 14.11
N SER A 74 -5.21 -26.43 14.54
CA SER A 74 -4.62 -25.38 15.37
C SER A 74 -3.80 -24.40 14.52
N ALA A 75 -3.56 -23.21 15.04
CA ALA A 75 -2.72 -22.23 14.38
C ALA A 75 -1.26 -22.70 14.30
N GLU A 76 -0.80 -23.43 15.31
CA GLU A 76 0.55 -24.01 15.38
C GLU A 76 0.74 -25.09 14.30
N THR A 77 -0.25 -25.98 14.15
CA THR A 77 -0.23 -26.99 13.07
C THR A 77 -0.23 -26.32 11.70
N LEU A 78 -1.02 -25.25 11.53
CA LEU A 78 -1.07 -24.54 10.26
C LEU A 78 0.24 -23.79 9.97
N ASP A 79 0.90 -23.21 10.98
CA ASP A 79 2.22 -22.60 10.84
C ASP A 79 3.26 -23.63 10.36
N ASP A 80 3.25 -24.87 10.93
CA ASP A 80 4.14 -25.93 10.50
C ASP A 80 3.86 -26.39 9.06
N LEU A 81 2.59 -26.49 8.67
CA LEU A 81 2.22 -26.83 7.30
C LEU A 81 2.66 -25.76 6.29
N VAL A 82 2.48 -24.48 6.62
CA VAL A 82 2.92 -23.36 5.77
C VAL A 82 4.44 -23.37 5.61
N ALA A 83 5.18 -23.55 6.71
CA ALA A 83 6.63 -23.62 6.66
C ALA A 83 7.12 -24.83 5.84
N ALA A 84 6.50 -26.00 6.02
CA ALA A 84 6.84 -27.21 5.25
C ALA A 84 6.58 -27.02 3.75
N GLU A 85 5.49 -26.36 3.38
CA GLU A 85 5.19 -26.05 1.98
C GLU A 85 6.20 -25.06 1.39
N LEU A 86 6.52 -23.99 2.13
CA LEU A 86 7.55 -23.05 1.70
C LEU A 86 8.91 -23.74 1.52
N ALA A 87 9.32 -24.61 2.45
CA ALA A 87 10.57 -25.36 2.33
C ALA A 87 10.61 -26.19 1.05
N ARG A 88 9.53 -26.93 0.74
CA ARG A 88 9.43 -27.69 -0.52
C ARG A 88 9.58 -26.83 -1.75
N GLN A 89 8.93 -25.66 -1.77
CA GLN A 89 9.02 -24.73 -2.89
C GLN A 89 10.43 -24.17 -3.06
N LEU A 90 11.08 -23.75 -1.96
CA LEU A 90 12.42 -23.17 -2.01
C LEU A 90 13.49 -24.16 -2.46
N VAL A 91 13.41 -25.43 -2.06
CA VAL A 91 14.39 -26.45 -2.50
C VAL A 91 14.11 -26.98 -3.91
N ALA A 92 12.88 -26.83 -4.40
CA ALA A 92 12.51 -27.19 -5.78
C ALA A 92 12.88 -26.08 -6.79
N ASP A 93 13.02 -24.84 -6.35
CA ASP A 93 13.42 -23.72 -7.21
C ASP A 93 14.91 -23.85 -7.59
N THR A 94 15.19 -24.08 -8.85
CA THR A 94 16.56 -24.23 -9.39
C THR A 94 17.41 -22.98 -9.26
N GLN A 95 16.83 -21.82 -9.02
CA GLN A 95 17.53 -20.55 -8.79
C GLN A 95 17.83 -20.30 -7.32
N SER A 96 17.29 -21.12 -6.44
CA SER A 96 17.51 -21.02 -4.99
C SER A 96 18.89 -21.52 -4.58
N ARG A 97 19.51 -20.87 -3.59
CA ARG A 97 20.77 -21.35 -3.00
C ARG A 97 20.63 -22.66 -2.20
N VAL A 98 19.39 -23.09 -1.94
CA VAL A 98 19.09 -24.39 -1.29
C VAL A 98 18.51 -25.40 -2.28
N ALA A 99 18.62 -25.14 -3.59
CA ALA A 99 18.11 -26.03 -4.63
C ALA A 99 18.62 -27.47 -4.45
N GLY A 100 17.71 -28.45 -4.52
CA GLY A 100 18.04 -29.88 -4.40
C GLY A 100 18.41 -30.36 -3.00
N ARG A 101 18.36 -29.49 -1.97
CA ARG A 101 18.51 -29.92 -0.56
C ARG A 101 17.22 -30.58 -0.07
N ALA A 102 17.28 -31.28 1.07
CA ALA A 102 16.08 -31.79 1.71
C ALA A 102 15.30 -30.66 2.40
N PRO A 103 13.95 -30.58 2.24
CA PRO A 103 13.15 -29.56 2.92
C PRO A 103 13.34 -29.54 4.44
N GLU A 104 13.56 -30.73 5.04
CA GLU A 104 13.78 -30.92 6.48
C GLU A 104 15.06 -30.21 6.98
N GLU A 105 16.10 -30.12 6.14
CA GLU A 105 17.33 -29.40 6.49
C GLU A 105 17.05 -27.88 6.64
N LEU A 106 16.22 -27.32 5.75
CA LEU A 106 15.86 -25.89 5.80
C LEU A 106 14.95 -25.60 7.01
N LEU A 107 14.00 -26.50 7.30
CA LEU A 107 13.15 -26.38 8.48
C LEU A 107 13.98 -26.45 9.78
N ALA A 108 14.89 -27.40 9.87
CA ALA A 108 15.76 -27.56 11.05
C ALA A 108 16.70 -26.35 11.24
N ALA A 109 17.22 -25.78 10.17
CA ALA A 109 18.07 -24.59 10.24
C ALA A 109 17.36 -23.33 10.72
N ALA A 110 16.03 -23.26 10.55
CA ALA A 110 15.20 -22.15 11.02
C ALA A 110 14.70 -22.33 12.47
N GLU A 111 14.97 -23.46 13.14
CA GLU A 111 14.61 -23.64 14.54
C GLU A 111 15.45 -22.74 15.47
N PRO A 112 14.89 -22.21 16.58
CA PRO A 112 13.52 -22.39 17.10
C PRO A 112 12.50 -21.34 16.62
N LEU A 113 12.75 -20.68 15.50
CA LEU A 113 11.88 -19.63 14.98
C LEU A 113 10.48 -20.13 14.64
N ARG A 114 9.51 -19.24 14.66
CA ARG A 114 8.10 -19.51 14.31
C ARG A 114 7.53 -18.36 13.50
N LEU A 115 6.41 -18.63 12.84
CA LEU A 115 5.64 -17.61 12.10
C LEU A 115 6.49 -16.87 11.06
N GLU A 116 6.32 -15.54 10.99
CA GLU A 116 7.00 -14.67 10.04
C GLU A 116 8.51 -14.74 10.11
N ASP A 117 9.09 -14.87 11.30
CA ASP A 117 10.55 -14.92 11.47
C ASP A 117 11.12 -16.25 10.90
N ARG A 118 10.41 -17.36 11.07
CA ARG A 118 10.76 -18.66 10.47
C ARG A 118 10.72 -18.59 8.95
N LEU A 119 9.64 -18.05 8.39
CA LEU A 119 9.50 -17.92 6.95
C LEU A 119 10.55 -16.96 6.37
N LEU A 120 10.82 -15.86 7.07
CA LEU A 120 11.85 -14.91 6.66
C LEU A 120 13.24 -15.55 6.64
N ASP A 121 13.64 -16.27 7.71
CA ASP A 121 14.95 -16.92 7.75
C ASP A 121 15.12 -17.92 6.61
N MET A 122 14.11 -18.74 6.35
CA MET A 122 14.12 -19.69 5.24
C MET A 122 14.28 -19.00 3.87
N MET A 123 13.53 -17.90 3.63
CA MET A 123 13.63 -17.13 2.39
C MET A 123 14.98 -16.41 2.26
N LEU A 124 15.53 -15.88 3.36
CA LEU A 124 16.86 -15.27 3.36
C LEU A 124 17.93 -16.30 2.94
N ARG A 125 17.94 -17.47 3.57
CA ARG A 125 18.90 -18.56 3.26
C ARG A 125 18.81 -19.05 1.84
N ALA A 126 17.60 -19.11 1.30
CA ALA A 126 17.32 -19.56 -0.06
C ALA A 126 17.59 -18.52 -1.13
N GLY A 127 17.55 -17.23 -0.78
CA GLY A 127 17.66 -16.11 -1.70
C GLY A 127 19.07 -15.95 -2.31
N PRO A 128 19.22 -15.05 -3.30
CA PRO A 128 20.49 -14.87 -4.05
C PRO A 128 21.66 -14.39 -3.18
N TYR A 129 21.39 -13.85 -2.02
CA TYR A 129 22.41 -13.42 -1.04
C TYR A 129 22.45 -14.34 0.20
N GLY A 130 21.67 -15.43 0.23
CA GLY A 130 21.53 -16.32 1.37
C GLY A 130 22.77 -17.15 1.67
N ASP A 131 22.82 -17.72 2.88
CA ASP A 131 23.89 -18.60 3.31
C ASP A 131 23.84 -20.00 2.69
N GLY A 132 22.70 -20.39 2.04
CA GLY A 132 22.55 -21.68 1.41
C GLY A 132 22.78 -22.85 2.37
N LEU A 133 22.32 -22.73 3.62
CA LEU A 133 22.57 -23.70 4.70
C LEU A 133 24.08 -23.90 4.97
N GLY A 134 24.82 -22.80 5.05
CA GLY A 134 26.26 -22.78 5.31
C GLY A 134 27.16 -23.00 4.11
N SER A 135 26.60 -23.18 2.91
CA SER A 135 27.39 -23.26 1.66
C SER A 135 28.08 -21.93 1.32
N PHE A 136 27.55 -20.83 1.84
CA PHE A 136 28.07 -19.46 1.68
C PHE A 136 28.20 -18.82 3.08
N PRO A 137 29.36 -18.91 3.74
CA PRO A 137 29.53 -18.50 5.14
C PRO A 137 29.15 -17.04 5.45
N ASP A 138 29.36 -16.14 4.49
CA ASP A 138 29.00 -14.71 4.61
C ASP A 138 27.59 -14.41 4.07
N GLY A 139 26.80 -15.42 3.75
CA GLY A 139 25.43 -15.30 3.24
C GLY A 139 24.42 -14.93 4.30
N LEU A 140 23.30 -14.34 3.84
CA LEU A 140 22.24 -13.89 4.73
C LEU A 140 21.47 -15.03 5.37
N ASN A 141 21.19 -14.87 6.66
CA ASN A 141 20.17 -15.52 7.45
C ASN A 141 19.66 -14.50 8.48
N LEU A 142 18.60 -14.82 9.21
CA LEU A 142 18.01 -13.87 10.16
C LEU A 142 19.00 -13.51 11.29
N ARG A 143 19.75 -14.46 11.81
CA ARG A 143 20.73 -14.24 12.87
C ARG A 143 21.82 -13.24 12.46
N MET A 144 22.26 -13.30 11.19
CA MET A 144 23.22 -12.36 10.66
C MET A 144 22.63 -10.93 10.63
N LEU A 145 21.37 -10.79 10.23
CA LEU A 145 20.70 -9.47 10.22
C LEU A 145 20.49 -8.93 11.63
N GLU A 146 20.15 -9.76 12.60
CA GLU A 146 20.04 -9.35 14.02
C GLU A 146 21.37 -8.83 14.58
N ALA A 147 22.49 -9.42 14.15
CA ALA A 147 23.81 -8.95 14.52
C ALA A 147 24.21 -7.62 13.85
N HIS A 148 23.46 -7.17 12.85
CA HIS A 148 23.74 -5.95 12.09
C HIS A 148 22.55 -4.95 12.15
N PRO A 149 22.33 -4.27 13.28
CA PRO A 149 21.12 -3.44 13.49
C PRO A 149 20.99 -2.26 12.52
N HIS A 150 22.08 -1.87 11.86
CA HIS A 150 22.08 -0.82 10.83
C HIS A 150 21.84 -1.38 9.42
N GLY A 151 21.65 -2.70 9.28
CA GLY A 151 21.51 -3.40 8.01
C GLY A 151 22.84 -3.76 7.37
N ILE A 152 22.76 -4.53 6.30
CA ILE A 152 23.90 -5.01 5.51
C ILE A 152 23.80 -4.43 4.11
N ASP A 153 24.86 -3.78 3.65
CA ASP A 153 25.00 -3.30 2.26
C ASP A 153 25.46 -4.47 1.37
N LEU A 154 24.58 -4.88 0.46
CA LEU A 154 24.80 -5.98 -0.49
C LEU A 154 25.37 -5.50 -1.83
N GLY A 155 25.75 -4.23 -1.91
CA GLY A 155 26.39 -3.64 -3.08
C GLY A 155 25.44 -2.87 -4.00
N PRO A 156 25.97 -2.28 -5.07
CA PRO A 156 25.19 -1.50 -6.02
C PRO A 156 24.25 -2.40 -6.82
N LEU A 157 23.14 -1.80 -7.28
CA LEU A 157 22.26 -2.47 -8.24
C LEU A 157 23.04 -2.78 -9.52
N GLN A 158 22.86 -3.98 -10.04
CA GLN A 158 23.50 -4.41 -11.29
C GLN A 158 22.46 -4.42 -12.43
N PRO A 159 22.84 -4.04 -13.65
CA PRO A 159 21.98 -4.24 -14.81
C PRO A 159 21.61 -5.72 -14.96
N ARG A 160 20.33 -6.00 -15.15
CA ARG A 160 19.81 -7.38 -15.21
C ARG A 160 19.06 -7.70 -16.50
N LEU A 161 19.12 -6.81 -17.49
CA LEU A 161 18.65 -7.11 -18.83
C LEU A 161 19.76 -7.86 -19.61
N PRO A 162 19.40 -8.91 -20.38
CA PRO A 162 18.02 -9.40 -20.66
C PRO A 162 17.48 -10.47 -19.68
N GLU A 163 18.23 -10.91 -18.66
CA GLU A 163 17.95 -12.10 -17.84
C GLU A 163 16.58 -12.04 -17.14
N VAL A 164 16.12 -10.82 -16.80
CA VAL A 164 14.82 -10.62 -16.12
C VAL A 164 13.62 -10.56 -17.06
N LEU A 165 13.84 -10.58 -18.38
CA LEU A 165 12.73 -10.54 -19.33
C LEU A 165 11.90 -11.84 -19.27
N ARG A 166 10.58 -11.68 -19.28
CA ARG A 166 9.59 -12.79 -19.27
C ARG A 166 8.71 -12.76 -20.52
N THR A 167 9.04 -11.89 -21.47
CA THR A 167 8.35 -11.84 -22.77
C THR A 167 8.66 -13.09 -23.60
N PRO A 168 7.72 -13.63 -24.39
CA PRO A 168 7.98 -14.77 -25.24
C PRO A 168 9.11 -14.53 -26.25
N SER A 169 9.28 -13.28 -26.67
CA SER A 169 10.33 -12.86 -27.60
C SER A 169 11.73 -12.76 -26.96
N GLY A 170 11.84 -12.77 -25.63
CA GLY A 170 13.07 -12.45 -24.90
C GLY A 170 13.57 -11.00 -25.11
N ARG A 171 12.72 -10.12 -25.63
CA ARG A 171 13.01 -8.71 -25.91
C ARG A 171 12.07 -7.79 -25.17
N VAL A 172 12.45 -6.53 -24.99
CA VAL A 172 11.55 -5.49 -24.52
C VAL A 172 10.51 -5.18 -25.59
N GLU A 173 9.26 -5.40 -25.30
CA GLU A 173 8.13 -5.14 -26.21
C GLU A 173 7.69 -3.68 -26.03
N LEU A 174 8.10 -2.80 -26.95
CA LEU A 174 7.79 -1.36 -26.90
C LEU A 174 6.37 -1.04 -27.37
N ALA A 175 5.74 -1.93 -28.11
CA ALA A 175 4.40 -1.76 -28.67
C ALA A 175 3.57 -3.05 -28.50
N PRO A 176 3.21 -3.43 -27.25
CA PRO A 176 2.40 -4.63 -27.01
C PRO A 176 1.06 -4.54 -27.75
N ALA A 177 0.66 -5.61 -28.42
CA ALA A 177 -0.56 -5.62 -29.22
C ALA A 177 -1.81 -5.23 -28.43
N GLN A 178 -1.87 -5.61 -27.15
CA GLN A 178 -2.97 -5.26 -26.23
C GLN A 178 -3.08 -3.73 -26.02
N LEU A 179 -1.96 -3.05 -25.84
CA LEU A 179 -1.94 -1.58 -25.70
C LEU A 179 -2.26 -0.88 -27.01
N LEU A 180 -1.74 -1.39 -28.14
CA LEU A 180 -2.03 -0.84 -29.46
C LEU A 180 -3.52 -0.96 -29.84
N ALA A 181 -4.17 -2.04 -29.43
CA ALA A 181 -5.60 -2.24 -29.67
C ALA A 181 -6.49 -1.17 -28.98
N ASP A 182 -5.98 -0.51 -27.94
CA ASP A 182 -6.70 0.53 -27.19
C ASP A 182 -6.48 1.97 -27.75
N VAL A 183 -5.54 2.16 -28.67
CA VAL A 183 -5.25 3.46 -29.27
C VAL A 183 -6.47 4.13 -29.92
N PRO A 184 -7.38 3.40 -30.62
CA PRO A 184 -8.60 4.01 -31.15
C PRO A 184 -9.48 4.67 -30.09
N ARG A 185 -9.59 4.10 -28.88
CA ARG A 185 -10.33 4.68 -27.75
C ARG A 185 -9.67 5.97 -27.28
N LEU A 186 -8.35 6.03 -27.20
CA LEU A 186 -7.59 7.25 -26.86
C LEU A 186 -7.84 8.34 -27.91
N VAL A 187 -7.75 8.02 -29.20
CA VAL A 187 -7.98 8.98 -30.30
C VAL A 187 -9.40 9.54 -30.23
N GLU A 188 -10.39 8.73 -29.98
CA GLU A 188 -11.77 9.15 -29.81
C GLU A 188 -11.94 10.07 -28.58
N ALA A 189 -11.31 9.72 -27.46
CA ALA A 189 -11.35 10.56 -26.25
C ALA A 189 -10.72 11.96 -26.49
N LEU A 190 -9.63 12.03 -27.25
CA LEU A 190 -8.97 13.29 -27.61
C LEU A 190 -9.80 14.18 -28.55
N ARG A 191 -10.70 13.60 -29.35
CA ARG A 191 -11.59 14.34 -30.25
C ARG A 191 -12.80 14.95 -29.52
N ARG A 192 -13.15 14.43 -28.35
CA ARG A 192 -14.28 14.92 -27.58
C ARG A 192 -13.96 16.29 -26.99
N PRO A 193 -14.86 17.29 -27.14
CA PRO A 193 -14.66 18.58 -26.48
C PRO A 193 -14.55 18.40 -24.97
N SER A 194 -13.51 18.96 -24.38
CA SER A 194 -13.38 19.03 -22.92
C SER A 194 -14.16 20.22 -22.40
N ASN A 195 -15.47 20.08 -22.25
CA ASN A 195 -16.29 21.13 -21.66
C ASN A 195 -16.36 20.91 -20.14
N GLY A 196 -15.97 21.92 -19.35
CA GLY A 196 -16.02 21.89 -17.88
C GLY A 196 -14.70 21.58 -17.21
N LEU A 197 -14.76 21.45 -15.90
CA LEU A 197 -13.60 21.17 -15.06
C LEU A 197 -13.35 19.66 -14.94
N ARG A 198 -12.09 19.30 -14.73
CA ARG A 198 -11.67 17.95 -14.41
C ARG A 198 -11.09 17.88 -13.00
N LEU A 199 -11.66 17.01 -12.17
CA LEU A 199 -11.13 16.75 -10.84
C LEU A 199 -9.98 15.75 -10.92
N VAL A 200 -8.88 16.08 -10.24
CA VAL A 200 -7.75 15.17 -9.98
C VAL A 200 -7.51 15.07 -8.48
N GLY A 201 -7.18 13.88 -8.03
CA GLY A 201 -6.73 13.66 -6.66
C GLY A 201 -5.33 14.22 -6.42
N ARG A 202 -5.01 14.62 -5.19
CA ARG A 202 -3.64 14.92 -4.79
C ARG A 202 -3.25 14.20 -3.50
N ARG A 203 -1.96 14.02 -3.34
CA ARG A 203 -1.35 13.49 -2.11
C ARG A 203 -1.02 14.64 -1.17
N ASP A 204 -1.16 14.41 0.13
CA ASP A 204 -0.62 15.30 1.15
C ASP A 204 0.49 14.59 1.92
N LEU A 205 1.62 15.27 2.13
CA LEU A 205 2.81 14.72 2.77
C LEU A 205 2.54 14.18 4.19
N ARG A 206 1.59 14.82 4.92
CA ARG A 206 1.27 14.47 6.29
C ARG A 206 0.09 13.51 6.44
N SER A 207 -0.45 13.01 5.33
CA SER A 207 -1.63 12.14 5.36
C SER A 207 -1.27 10.65 5.37
N ASN A 208 -0.29 10.22 4.57
CA ASN A 208 -0.05 8.80 4.25
C ASN A 208 -1.37 8.06 3.98
N ASN A 209 -2.06 8.48 2.92
CA ASN A 209 -3.48 8.23 2.67
C ASN A 209 -4.36 8.90 3.75
N SER A 210 -4.81 8.18 4.77
CA SER A 210 -5.56 8.70 5.92
C SER A 210 -4.95 8.30 7.26
N TRP A 211 -3.91 7.49 7.27
CA TRP A 211 -3.36 6.85 8.47
C TRP A 211 -2.84 7.84 9.50
N MET A 212 -2.38 9.01 9.07
CA MET A 212 -1.83 10.03 9.96
C MET A 212 -2.86 11.07 10.41
N HIS A 213 -4.12 10.99 9.95
CA HIS A 213 -5.12 12.00 10.28
C HIS A 213 -5.58 11.98 11.74
N ASN A 214 -5.44 10.85 12.44
CA ASN A 214 -5.74 10.77 13.88
C ASN A 214 -4.52 11.06 14.77
N ILE A 215 -3.49 11.71 14.22
CA ILE A 215 -2.25 12.11 14.92
C ILE A 215 -2.17 13.64 14.92
N GLU A 216 -2.35 14.26 16.08
CA GLU A 216 -2.45 15.73 16.20
C GLU A 216 -1.29 16.50 15.57
N PRO A 217 0.00 16.16 15.75
CA PRO A 217 1.10 16.86 15.08
C PRO A 217 1.01 16.86 13.55
N MET A 218 0.31 15.89 12.95
CA MET A 218 0.18 15.76 11.51
C MET A 218 -0.97 16.60 10.93
N VAL A 219 -2.05 16.78 11.68
CA VAL A 219 -3.26 17.49 11.20
C VAL A 219 -3.35 18.93 11.67
N LYS A 220 -2.63 19.31 12.75
CA LYS A 220 -2.64 20.69 13.27
C LYS A 220 -2.19 21.72 12.25
N GLY A 221 -2.68 22.95 12.42
CA GLY A 221 -2.33 24.10 11.60
C GLY A 221 -3.41 24.42 10.57
N ARG A 222 -3.00 24.87 9.38
CA ARG A 222 -3.94 25.25 8.31
C ARG A 222 -4.74 24.05 7.83
N ASN A 223 -5.98 24.32 7.35
CA ASN A 223 -6.75 23.33 6.63
C ASN A 223 -5.98 22.86 5.37
N ARG A 224 -5.90 21.56 5.18
CA ARG A 224 -5.21 20.92 4.04
C ARG A 224 -6.18 20.29 3.06
N CYS A 225 -7.41 20.06 3.52
CA CYS A 225 -8.48 19.53 2.67
C CYS A 225 -9.16 20.67 1.89
N THR A 226 -8.41 21.29 0.97
CA THR A 226 -8.88 22.42 0.16
C THR A 226 -9.09 22.02 -1.27
N LEU A 227 -10.04 22.66 -1.95
CA LEU A 227 -10.24 22.57 -3.39
C LEU A 227 -9.29 23.57 -4.08
N GLN A 228 -8.24 23.07 -4.71
CA GLN A 228 -7.36 23.90 -5.54
C GLN A 228 -8.03 24.24 -6.86
N VAL A 229 -8.03 25.54 -7.18
CA VAL A 229 -8.63 26.12 -8.40
C VAL A 229 -7.68 27.14 -9.01
N ASN A 230 -7.52 27.10 -10.34
CA ASN A 230 -6.73 28.10 -11.06
C ASN A 230 -7.39 29.50 -10.96
N PRO A 231 -6.62 30.61 -10.83
CA PRO A 231 -7.18 31.97 -10.75
C PRO A 231 -8.17 32.30 -11.87
N ALA A 232 -7.87 31.94 -13.12
CA ALA A 232 -8.76 32.19 -14.24
C ALA A 232 -10.11 31.46 -14.15
N ASP A 233 -10.10 30.25 -13.60
CA ASP A 233 -11.34 29.49 -13.33
C ASP A 233 -12.08 30.06 -12.12
N ALA A 234 -11.37 30.47 -11.08
CA ALA A 234 -11.95 31.08 -9.90
C ALA A 234 -12.70 32.38 -10.28
N ASP A 235 -12.06 33.26 -11.05
CA ASP A 235 -12.68 34.50 -11.54
C ASP A 235 -13.91 34.20 -12.40
N ARG A 236 -13.81 33.28 -13.34
CA ARG A 236 -14.91 32.89 -14.24
C ARG A 236 -16.12 32.32 -13.51
N LEU A 237 -15.87 31.60 -12.40
CA LEU A 237 -16.89 30.89 -11.61
C LEU A 237 -17.36 31.67 -10.37
N GLY A 238 -16.77 32.85 -10.10
CA GLY A 238 -17.07 33.63 -8.91
C GLY A 238 -16.63 33.00 -7.61
N LEU A 239 -15.56 32.18 -7.63
CA LEU A 239 -15.01 31.51 -6.46
C LEU A 239 -14.03 32.41 -5.72
N VAL A 240 -14.11 32.43 -4.41
CA VAL A 240 -13.26 33.27 -3.55
C VAL A 240 -12.33 32.39 -2.71
N HIS A 241 -11.05 32.75 -2.64
CA HIS A 241 -10.08 32.06 -1.80
C HIS A 241 -10.54 32.04 -0.33
N GLY A 242 -10.50 30.88 0.32
CA GLY A 242 -10.95 30.67 1.69
C GLY A 242 -12.47 30.48 1.85
N ALA A 243 -13.27 30.75 0.81
CA ALA A 243 -14.71 30.54 0.86
C ALA A 243 -15.07 29.10 0.45
N PRO A 244 -16.22 28.57 0.92
CA PRO A 244 -16.69 27.23 0.53
C PRO A 244 -17.13 27.22 -0.93
N ALA A 245 -16.83 26.12 -1.63
CA ALA A 245 -17.34 25.83 -2.96
C ALA A 245 -17.93 24.44 -3.00
N ARG A 246 -19.03 24.27 -3.73
CA ARG A 246 -19.64 22.97 -3.99
C ARG A 246 -19.08 22.39 -5.26
N VAL A 247 -18.50 21.20 -5.13
CA VAL A 247 -18.01 20.37 -6.24
C VAL A 247 -19.02 19.26 -6.48
N GLN A 248 -19.47 19.10 -7.72
CA GLN A 248 -20.48 18.10 -8.09
C GLN A 248 -20.00 17.30 -9.29
N SER A 249 -20.11 15.98 -9.21
CA SER A 249 -19.96 15.03 -10.31
C SER A 249 -21.30 14.34 -10.63
N ALA A 250 -21.30 13.38 -11.53
CA ALA A 250 -22.43 12.49 -11.76
C ALA A 250 -22.75 11.59 -10.56
N ALA A 251 -21.73 11.24 -9.75
CA ALA A 251 -21.87 10.33 -8.62
C ALA A 251 -22.32 11.03 -7.32
N GLY A 252 -21.98 12.31 -7.13
CA GLY A 252 -22.33 13.01 -5.90
C GLY A 252 -21.78 14.43 -5.81
N SER A 253 -21.83 15.01 -4.60
CA SER A 253 -21.33 16.34 -4.34
C SER A 253 -20.66 16.45 -2.98
N VAL A 254 -19.68 17.36 -2.88
CA VAL A 254 -19.02 17.74 -1.62
C VAL A 254 -18.84 19.26 -1.57
N GLU A 255 -18.71 19.81 -0.37
CA GLU A 255 -18.38 21.23 -0.15
C GLU A 255 -16.98 21.32 0.47
N ALA A 256 -16.09 22.08 -0.14
CA ALA A 256 -14.72 22.25 0.33
C ALA A 256 -14.30 23.72 0.29
N GLU A 257 -13.39 24.11 1.16
CA GLU A 257 -12.76 25.43 1.15
C GLU A 257 -11.95 25.63 -0.13
N THR A 258 -12.12 26.75 -0.81
CA THR A 258 -11.44 27.08 -2.05
C THR A 258 -10.02 27.57 -1.80
N GLU A 259 -9.04 26.99 -2.46
CA GLU A 259 -7.65 27.45 -2.52
C GLU A 259 -7.35 27.92 -3.94
N VAL A 260 -7.42 29.25 -4.17
CA VAL A 260 -7.05 29.82 -5.46
C VAL A 260 -5.53 29.83 -5.59
N THR A 261 -5.01 29.15 -6.62
CA THR A 261 -3.56 28.98 -6.83
C THR A 261 -3.23 28.75 -8.30
N ASP A 262 -2.10 29.26 -8.74
CA ASP A 262 -1.52 29.04 -10.08
C ASP A 262 -0.75 27.70 -10.18
N ALA A 263 -0.59 26.98 -9.07
CA ALA A 263 0.03 25.66 -9.05
C ALA A 263 -0.78 24.60 -9.81
N ILE A 264 -2.05 24.88 -10.14
CA ILE A 264 -2.90 24.01 -10.96
C ILE A 264 -3.29 24.71 -12.27
N ARG A 265 -3.32 23.97 -13.38
CA ARG A 265 -3.69 24.53 -14.68
C ARG A 265 -5.18 24.85 -14.76
N ALA A 266 -5.55 25.84 -15.59
CA ALA A 266 -6.95 26.12 -15.92
C ALA A 266 -7.66 24.89 -16.52
N GLY A 267 -8.93 24.72 -16.18
CA GLY A 267 -9.75 23.56 -16.54
C GLY A 267 -9.58 22.34 -15.63
N VAL A 268 -8.70 22.41 -14.61
CA VAL A 268 -8.48 21.34 -13.65
C VAL A 268 -8.67 21.85 -12.23
N VAL A 269 -9.31 21.05 -11.39
CA VAL A 269 -9.43 21.28 -9.94
C VAL A 269 -8.89 20.08 -9.19
N SER A 270 -8.41 20.27 -7.97
CA SER A 270 -7.82 19.20 -7.18
C SER A 270 -8.32 19.17 -5.75
N LEU A 271 -8.68 17.94 -5.28
CA LEU A 271 -8.96 17.64 -3.87
C LEU A 271 -7.98 16.59 -3.36
N PRO A 272 -7.54 16.68 -2.10
CA PRO A 272 -6.75 15.61 -1.51
C PRO A 272 -7.63 14.41 -1.20
N HIS A 273 -7.07 13.20 -1.35
CA HIS A 273 -7.75 11.97 -0.92
C HIS A 273 -7.45 11.65 0.54
N GLY A 274 -8.23 10.71 1.10
CA GLY A 274 -8.05 10.20 2.46
C GLY A 274 -8.75 10.99 3.56
N TRP A 275 -9.45 12.07 3.24
CA TRP A 275 -10.26 12.88 4.14
C TRP A 275 -11.74 12.44 4.13
N GLY A 276 -12.54 13.04 5.03
CA GLY A 276 -13.97 12.74 5.17
C GLY A 276 -14.30 12.03 6.49
N HIS A 277 -13.69 12.48 7.59
CA HIS A 277 -13.79 11.86 8.92
C HIS A 277 -14.94 12.43 9.78
N ASP A 278 -16.04 12.84 9.16
CA ASP A 278 -17.17 13.50 9.81
C ASP A 278 -18.20 12.54 10.48
N ARG A 279 -17.95 11.22 10.39
CA ARG A 279 -18.89 10.22 10.90
C ARG A 279 -18.92 10.17 12.44
N PRO A 280 -20.13 10.33 13.05
CA PRO A 280 -20.27 10.34 14.50
C PRO A 280 -20.07 8.97 15.17
N ASP A 281 -20.22 7.89 14.42
CA ASP A 281 -20.13 6.50 14.86
C ASP A 281 -18.71 5.93 14.79
N THR A 282 -17.71 6.78 14.55
CA THR A 282 -16.28 6.42 14.59
C THR A 282 -15.61 6.84 15.89
N ARG A 283 -14.46 6.26 16.24
CA ARG A 283 -13.65 6.61 17.40
C ARG A 283 -12.25 7.10 16.99
N ILE A 284 -12.21 8.04 16.06
CA ILE A 284 -11.03 8.75 15.57
C ILE A 284 -11.17 10.25 15.84
N GLY A 285 -11.19 10.63 17.13
CA GLY A 285 -11.59 11.96 17.58
C GLY A 285 -10.76 13.11 16.99
N ILE A 286 -9.44 12.95 16.85
CA ILE A 286 -8.55 13.95 16.26
C ILE A 286 -8.86 14.11 14.76
N ALA A 287 -8.96 13.01 14.01
CA ALA A 287 -9.31 13.04 12.60
C ALA A 287 -10.68 13.71 12.39
N ARG A 288 -11.66 13.41 13.24
CA ARG A 288 -12.99 14.00 13.16
C ARG A 288 -13.00 15.51 13.43
N ALA A 289 -12.14 16.01 14.30
CA ALA A 289 -11.97 17.46 14.53
C ALA A 289 -11.37 18.18 13.30
N HIS A 290 -10.75 17.45 12.39
CA HIS A 290 -10.15 17.91 11.14
C HIS A 290 -10.73 17.15 9.94
N ALA A 291 -12.03 16.92 9.94
CA ALA A 291 -12.70 15.93 9.08
C ALA A 291 -12.40 16.07 7.58
N GLY A 292 -12.39 17.31 7.05
CA GLY A 292 -12.31 17.52 5.62
C GLY A 292 -13.49 16.90 4.86
N VAL A 293 -13.29 16.61 3.56
CA VAL A 293 -14.33 16.03 2.71
C VAL A 293 -13.84 14.75 2.02
N ASN A 294 -14.73 13.78 1.86
CA ASN A 294 -14.42 12.54 1.16
C ASN A 294 -14.51 12.71 -0.36
N SER A 295 -13.37 12.83 -1.03
CA SER A 295 -13.32 12.94 -2.49
C SER A 295 -13.87 11.71 -3.23
N ASN A 296 -13.94 10.54 -2.59
CA ASN A 296 -14.52 9.34 -3.20
C ASN A 296 -16.03 9.46 -3.45
N LEU A 297 -16.73 10.39 -2.77
CA LEU A 297 -18.15 10.69 -3.06
C LEU A 297 -18.35 11.28 -4.47
N LEU A 298 -17.30 11.73 -5.12
CA LEU A 298 -17.31 12.26 -6.47
C LEU A 298 -16.92 11.20 -7.52
N THR A 299 -16.49 10.01 -7.11
CA THR A 299 -16.09 8.93 -8.01
C THR A 299 -17.24 7.99 -8.29
N ASP A 300 -17.36 7.57 -9.55
CA ASP A 300 -18.34 6.57 -9.99
C ASP A 300 -17.70 5.18 -9.85
N GLU A 301 -18.47 4.20 -9.39
CA GLU A 301 -18.04 2.81 -9.21
C GLU A 301 -18.05 1.99 -10.52
N VAL A 302 -18.72 2.49 -11.55
CA VAL A 302 -18.91 1.75 -12.81
C VAL A 302 -17.70 1.87 -13.76
N PRO A 303 -17.14 3.07 -14.01
CA PRO A 303 -16.03 3.20 -14.94
C PRO A 303 -14.75 2.58 -14.41
N ILE A 304 -14.19 1.66 -15.19
CA ILE A 304 -12.84 1.10 -14.98
C ILE A 304 -11.98 1.33 -16.22
N ASP A 305 -10.67 1.41 -16.03
CA ASP A 305 -9.75 1.37 -17.15
C ASP A 305 -9.69 -0.06 -17.74
N PRO A 306 -10.05 -0.26 -19.00
CA PRO A 306 -10.17 -1.61 -19.58
C PRO A 306 -8.85 -2.36 -19.72
N LEU A 307 -7.71 -1.66 -19.70
CA LEU A 307 -6.40 -2.28 -19.79
C LEU A 307 -5.88 -2.77 -18.44
N SER A 308 -6.03 -1.95 -17.39
CA SER A 308 -5.51 -2.25 -16.06
C SER A 308 -6.55 -2.80 -15.08
N GLY A 309 -7.85 -2.67 -15.39
CA GLY A 309 -8.93 -2.96 -14.46
C GLY A 309 -9.03 -1.97 -13.29
N THR A 310 -8.29 -0.88 -13.33
CA THR A 310 -8.24 0.10 -12.24
C THR A 310 -9.44 1.04 -12.28
N ALA A 311 -10.01 1.38 -11.13
CA ALA A 311 -11.07 2.38 -11.02
C ALA A 311 -10.59 3.76 -11.53
N VAL A 312 -11.48 4.51 -12.17
CA VAL A 312 -11.20 5.87 -12.66
C VAL A 312 -11.29 6.84 -11.50
N LEU A 313 -10.15 7.19 -10.92
CA LEU A 313 -10.04 8.08 -9.75
C LEU A 313 -9.58 9.50 -10.11
N ASN A 314 -9.21 9.77 -11.36
CA ASN A 314 -8.72 11.06 -11.85
C ASN A 314 -9.35 11.42 -13.18
N GLY A 315 -9.40 12.73 -13.47
CA GLY A 315 -10.02 13.23 -14.70
C GLY A 315 -11.55 13.21 -14.66
N ILE A 316 -12.13 13.17 -13.47
CA ILE A 316 -13.58 13.11 -13.25
C ILE A 316 -14.22 14.42 -13.70
N PRO A 317 -15.23 14.41 -14.59
CA PRO A 317 -15.96 15.63 -14.95
C PRO A 317 -16.70 16.18 -13.74
N VAL A 318 -16.48 17.46 -13.43
CA VAL A 318 -17.16 18.13 -12.31
C VAL A 318 -17.63 19.54 -12.70
N THR A 319 -18.65 20.00 -11.99
CA THR A 319 -19.03 21.41 -11.90
C THR A 319 -18.64 21.96 -10.54
N VAL A 320 -18.25 23.21 -10.47
CA VAL A 320 -17.92 23.91 -9.22
C VAL A 320 -18.66 25.24 -9.19
N VAL A 321 -19.33 25.49 -8.07
CA VAL A 321 -20.08 26.73 -7.82
C VAL A 321 -19.80 27.22 -6.41
N PRO A 322 -19.93 28.51 -6.10
CA PRO A 322 -19.95 29.00 -4.73
C PRO A 322 -21.02 28.26 -3.91
N ALA A 323 -20.71 27.90 -2.64
CA ALA A 323 -21.64 27.19 -1.76
C ALA A 323 -22.43 28.15 -0.89
#